data_06aee4d541d8a84e5a2f58c0b7c768f0
#
_entry.id   06aee4d541d8a84e5a2f58c0b7c768f0
#
_cell.length_a   1.000
_cell.length_b   1.000
_cell.length_c   1.000
_cell.angle_alpha   90.00
_cell.angle_beta   90.00
_cell.angle_gamma   90.00
#
_symmetry.space_group_name_H-M   'P 1'
#
loop_
_entity.id
_entity.type
_entity.pdbx_description
1 polymer ?
#
loop_
_entity_poly.entity_id
_entity_poly.type
_entity_poly.pdbx_seq_one_letter_code
_entity_poly.pdbx_strand_id
1 'polypeptide(L)'
;FKIKANQKTFVTGDTLHLTIQNRKNTAYDSIQFFLRGERIAVPYIVPEDALLGDIPTEAAVFIEGKEIRATSHLRLLNKTAPSLYTYTLVNEFPHDKQAYTQGLEFDGEHLYESTGLKGKSSLRRVNYKTGAIEKQIDLDATYFGEGLTLINGKIIQLTWQENTGFIYDLESMAMERSFTYDQSKEGWGLCNDGTVLYKSDGTSKIWTLEAATQKETSYIEVTTHKTILTKINELEWVKGTLYANTYQGQKDVVVIINPKNGAVDGIIDFAGLRNKVEQIQGLDVLNGIAYHPERKTFFITGKNWSKLFEVTLQKK
;
A
#
# COMPACT_ATOMS: atom_id res chain seq x y z
N PHE A 1 9.31 6.72 35.12
CA PHE A 1 10.14 7.31 34.07
C PHE A 1 9.31 7.59 32.84
N LYS A 2 9.67 8.66 32.08
CA LYS A 2 9.03 9.00 30.81
C LYS A 2 10.09 9.48 29.83
N ILE A 3 10.11 8.94 28.60
CA ILE A 3 10.99 9.40 27.54
C ILE A 3 10.59 10.79 27.09
N LYS A 4 11.57 11.67 26.94
CA LYS A 4 11.45 13.00 26.36
C LYS A 4 12.38 13.08 25.15
N ALA A 5 11.87 13.60 24.06
CA ALA A 5 12.64 13.92 22.86
C ALA A 5 12.63 15.45 22.66
N ASN A 6 13.65 15.98 22.01
CA ASN A 6 13.72 17.40 21.65
C ASN A 6 12.56 17.81 20.72
N GLN A 7 12.04 16.87 19.92
CA GLN A 7 10.82 17.05 19.11
C GLN A 7 10.10 15.70 18.94
N LYS A 8 8.84 15.72 18.53
CA LYS A 8 8.04 14.51 18.33
C LYS A 8 8.08 13.99 16.90
N THR A 9 8.41 14.86 15.97
CA THR A 9 8.47 14.56 14.53
C THR A 9 9.83 14.93 14.02
N PHE A 10 10.45 14.03 13.28
CA PHE A 10 11.78 14.13 12.71
C PHE A 10 11.73 13.92 11.20
N VAL A 11 12.80 14.30 10.53
CA VAL A 11 13.12 13.92 9.16
C VAL A 11 14.54 13.32 9.11
N THR A 12 14.90 12.69 8.02
CA THR A 12 16.26 12.18 7.82
C THR A 12 17.29 13.31 7.92
N GLY A 13 18.44 13.04 8.52
CA GLY A 13 19.50 14.02 8.83
C GLY A 13 19.30 14.81 10.12
N ASP A 14 18.12 14.77 10.75
CA ASP A 14 17.89 15.41 12.05
C ASP A 14 18.70 14.73 13.18
N THR A 15 19.05 15.52 14.19
CA THR A 15 19.68 15.02 15.41
C THR A 15 18.63 14.81 16.51
N LEU A 16 18.47 13.56 16.93
CA LEU A 16 17.54 13.16 17.98
C LEU A 16 18.26 13.18 19.34
N HIS A 17 17.72 13.97 20.26
CA HIS A 17 18.12 13.99 21.67
C HIS A 17 17.02 13.35 22.51
N LEU A 18 17.36 12.24 23.17
CA LEU A 18 16.47 11.56 24.11
C LEU A 18 16.96 11.76 25.54
N THR A 19 16.03 12.00 26.44
CA THR A 19 16.26 12.11 27.86
C THR A 19 15.16 11.38 28.64
N ILE A 20 15.38 11.11 29.94
CA ILE A 20 14.37 10.56 30.82
C ILE A 20 13.87 11.64 31.78
N GLN A 21 12.58 11.86 31.79
CA GLN A 21 11.91 12.61 32.84
C GLN A 21 11.68 11.67 34.04
N ASN A 22 12.32 12.00 35.17
CA ASN A 22 12.23 11.27 36.42
C ASN A 22 11.57 12.16 37.48
N ARG A 23 10.24 12.11 37.59
CA ARG A 23 9.48 13.00 38.48
C ARG A 23 9.69 12.72 39.97
N LYS A 24 10.10 11.49 40.35
CA LYS A 24 10.28 11.08 41.70
C LYS A 24 11.74 11.23 42.20
N ASN A 25 12.63 11.76 41.34
CA ASN A 25 14.08 11.85 41.59
C ASN A 25 14.70 10.52 42.05
N THR A 26 14.17 9.39 41.59
CA THR A 26 14.72 8.08 41.91
C THR A 26 16.13 7.95 41.34
N ALA A 27 17.12 7.61 42.14
CA ALA A 27 18.48 7.34 41.65
C ALA A 27 18.46 6.15 40.69
N TYR A 28 19.27 6.20 39.64
CA TYR A 28 19.44 5.11 38.67
C TYR A 28 20.91 5.02 38.24
N ASP A 29 21.34 3.81 37.87
CA ASP A 29 22.73 3.52 37.53
C ASP A 29 23.06 3.92 36.09
N SER A 30 22.16 3.58 35.15
CA SER A 30 22.35 3.86 33.71
C SER A 30 21.06 3.87 32.94
N ILE A 31 21.10 4.39 31.71
CA ILE A 31 20.00 4.41 30.76
C ILE A 31 20.51 3.95 29.38
N GLN A 32 19.70 3.15 28.70
CA GLN A 32 19.90 2.77 27.30
C GLN A 32 18.65 3.12 26.49
N PHE A 33 18.82 3.68 25.30
CA PHE A 33 17.72 4.01 24.40
C PHE A 33 17.69 3.09 23.21
N PHE A 34 16.46 2.80 22.74
CA PHE A 34 16.22 1.92 21.60
C PHE A 34 15.21 2.56 20.66
N LEU A 35 15.44 2.44 19.35
CA LEU A 35 14.49 2.76 18.28
C LEU A 35 14.18 1.47 17.51
N ARG A 36 12.90 1.12 17.37
CA ARG A 36 12.47 -0.13 16.72
C ARG A 36 13.20 -1.39 17.28
N GLY A 37 13.50 -1.38 18.56
CA GLY A 37 14.22 -2.47 19.23
C GLY A 37 15.75 -2.42 19.14
N GLU A 38 16.31 -1.58 18.29
CA GLU A 38 17.77 -1.41 18.14
C GLU A 38 18.32 -0.37 19.12
N ARG A 39 19.40 -0.72 19.83
CA ARG A 39 20.07 0.19 20.76
C ARG A 39 20.76 1.32 20.01
N ILE A 40 20.53 2.56 20.44
CA ILE A 40 21.16 3.75 19.88
C ILE A 40 22.02 4.50 20.91
N ALA A 41 23.05 5.22 20.42
CA ALA A 41 23.72 6.27 21.18
C ALA A 41 22.94 7.59 21.06
N VAL A 42 22.97 8.42 22.09
CA VAL A 42 22.35 9.75 22.11
C VAL A 42 23.44 10.80 22.30
N PRO A 43 23.53 11.86 21.48
CA PRO A 43 22.63 12.22 20.37
C PRO A 43 22.71 11.21 19.21
N TYR A 44 21.56 11.00 18.51
CA TYR A 44 21.45 10.09 17.37
C TYR A 44 21.14 10.89 16.10
N ILE A 45 21.94 10.72 15.06
CA ILE A 45 21.68 11.31 13.74
C ILE A 45 20.84 10.31 12.95
N VAL A 46 19.64 10.74 12.51
CA VAL A 46 18.72 9.90 11.72
C VAL A 46 19.32 9.63 10.34
N PRO A 47 19.59 8.37 9.96
CA PRO A 47 20.15 8.04 8.66
C PRO A 47 19.29 8.51 7.48
N GLU A 48 19.90 8.81 6.33
CA GLU A 48 19.18 9.25 5.13
C GLU A 48 18.32 8.14 4.51
N ASP A 49 18.65 6.88 4.74
CA ASP A 49 17.93 5.67 4.29
C ASP A 49 17.00 5.08 5.35
N ALA A 50 16.78 5.76 6.47
CA ALA A 50 15.93 5.29 7.53
C ALA A 50 14.49 5.02 7.05
N LEU A 51 13.90 3.92 7.52
CA LEU A 51 12.49 3.62 7.31
C LEU A 51 11.63 4.69 7.97
N LEU A 52 10.73 5.31 7.19
CA LEU A 52 9.82 6.35 7.67
C LEU A 52 8.66 5.74 8.49
N GLY A 53 7.85 6.60 9.10
CA GLY A 53 6.63 6.22 9.79
C GLY A 53 6.69 6.40 11.30
N ASP A 54 5.94 5.57 12.02
CA ASP A 54 5.90 5.53 13.47
C ASP A 54 7.09 4.75 14.01
N ILE A 55 7.82 5.35 14.94
CA ILE A 55 9.05 4.80 15.51
C ILE A 55 8.82 4.43 16.98
N PRO A 56 8.56 3.14 17.28
CA PRO A 56 8.57 2.67 18.65
C PRO A 56 9.92 3.00 19.32
N THR A 57 9.84 3.71 20.44
CA THR A 57 11.00 4.21 21.17
C THR A 57 10.96 3.67 22.58
N GLU A 58 12.04 3.08 23.05
CA GLU A 58 12.15 2.53 24.39
C GLU A 58 13.36 3.10 25.13
N ALA A 59 13.26 3.12 26.46
CA ALA A 59 14.38 3.37 27.34
C ALA A 59 14.41 2.30 28.42
N ALA A 60 15.54 1.61 28.56
CA ALA A 60 15.83 0.74 29.68
C ALA A 60 16.59 1.54 30.75
N VAL A 61 16.00 1.71 31.91
CA VAL A 61 16.57 2.39 33.07
C VAL A 61 16.97 1.33 34.11
N PHE A 62 18.23 1.32 34.52
CA PHE A 62 18.77 0.34 35.46
C PHE A 62 18.86 0.97 36.85
N ILE A 63 18.32 0.26 37.85
CA ILE A 63 18.32 0.64 39.27
C ILE A 63 18.72 -0.58 40.09
N GLU A 64 19.86 -0.53 40.79
CA GLU A 64 20.35 -1.64 41.59
C GLU A 64 20.34 -2.99 40.85
N GLY A 65 20.75 -2.93 39.55
CA GLY A 65 20.79 -4.10 38.67
C GLY A 65 19.43 -4.54 38.11
N LYS A 66 18.32 -3.88 38.46
CA LYS A 66 16.97 -4.17 37.90
C LYS A 66 16.68 -3.25 36.74
N GLU A 67 16.11 -3.81 35.66
CA GLU A 67 15.69 -3.07 34.47
C GLU A 67 14.22 -2.60 34.60
N ILE A 68 13.99 -1.31 34.33
CA ILE A 68 12.66 -0.70 34.19
C ILE A 68 12.56 -0.13 32.79
N ARG A 69 11.54 -0.53 32.00
CA ARG A 69 11.30 -0.01 30.65
C ARG A 69 10.30 1.13 30.66
N ALA A 70 10.61 2.16 29.90
CA ALA A 70 9.70 3.23 29.50
C ALA A 70 9.54 3.20 27.98
N THR A 71 8.33 3.43 27.48
CA THR A 71 8.01 3.43 26.05
C THR A 71 7.48 4.78 25.59
N SER A 72 7.68 5.08 24.33
CA SER A 72 7.17 6.26 23.64
C SER A 72 7.09 5.97 22.14
N HIS A 73 6.50 6.89 21.37
CA HIS A 73 6.47 6.87 19.91
C HIS A 73 6.96 8.20 19.38
N LEU A 74 7.83 8.15 18.38
CA LEU A 74 8.27 9.27 17.57
C LEU A 74 7.79 9.09 16.15
N ARG A 75 7.75 10.15 15.35
CA ARG A 75 7.38 10.09 13.94
C ARG A 75 8.56 10.53 13.08
N LEU A 76 8.92 9.70 12.11
CA LEU A 76 9.89 10.04 11.08
C LEU A 76 9.14 10.24 9.77
N LEU A 77 9.06 11.51 9.32
CA LEU A 77 8.33 11.89 8.11
C LEU A 77 9.28 12.07 6.93
N ASN A 78 8.72 12.06 5.71
CA ASN A 78 9.48 12.39 4.51
C ASN A 78 9.99 13.84 4.60
N LYS A 79 11.27 14.05 4.34
CA LYS A 79 11.90 15.38 4.35
C LYS A 79 11.37 16.27 3.22
N THR A 80 11.01 15.68 2.09
CA THR A 80 10.64 16.38 0.86
C THR A 80 9.13 16.32 0.63
N ALA A 81 8.55 17.46 0.23
CA ALA A 81 7.18 17.50 -0.24
C ALA A 81 7.03 16.72 -1.55
N PRO A 82 5.94 15.95 -1.75
CA PRO A 82 5.72 15.21 -2.96
C PRO A 82 5.57 16.13 -4.18
N SER A 83 6.12 15.69 -5.30
CA SER A 83 5.86 16.33 -6.60
C SER A 83 4.40 16.13 -7.01
N LEU A 84 3.82 17.12 -7.65
CA LEU A 84 2.45 17.02 -8.15
C LEU A 84 2.46 16.61 -9.62
N TYR A 85 1.57 15.69 -9.96
CA TYR A 85 1.34 15.19 -11.31
C TYR A 85 -0.11 15.34 -11.70
N THR A 86 -0.35 15.42 -12.99
CA THR A 86 -1.66 15.31 -13.63
C THR A 86 -1.55 14.27 -14.75
N TYR A 87 -2.61 14.10 -15.50
CA TYR A 87 -2.68 13.13 -16.59
C TYR A 87 -3.04 13.79 -17.91
N THR A 88 -2.65 13.12 -19.00
CA THR A 88 -3.20 13.36 -20.33
C THR A 88 -3.95 12.11 -20.75
N LEU A 89 -5.22 12.26 -21.11
CA LEU A 89 -6.06 11.18 -21.59
C LEU A 89 -5.60 10.76 -22.99
N VAL A 90 -5.31 9.47 -23.17
CA VAL A 90 -4.91 8.87 -24.44
C VAL A 90 -6.10 8.18 -25.09
N ASN A 91 -6.78 7.29 -24.36
CA ASN A 91 -7.95 6.57 -24.83
C ASN A 91 -8.98 6.36 -23.71
N GLU A 92 -10.22 6.07 -24.13
CA GLU A 92 -11.31 5.63 -23.26
C GLU A 92 -11.84 4.30 -23.79
N PHE A 93 -11.94 3.30 -22.92
CA PHE A 93 -12.45 1.98 -23.26
C PHE A 93 -13.69 1.65 -22.43
N PRO A 94 -14.59 0.78 -22.93
CA PRO A 94 -15.71 0.29 -22.13
C PRO A 94 -15.21 -0.48 -20.90
N HIS A 95 -15.91 -0.36 -19.78
CA HIS A 95 -15.67 -1.13 -18.58
C HIS A 95 -17.01 -1.54 -17.95
N ASP A 96 -17.04 -2.68 -17.28
CA ASP A 96 -18.26 -3.18 -16.66
C ASP A 96 -18.63 -2.37 -15.41
N LYS A 97 -19.70 -1.58 -15.52
CA LYS A 97 -20.21 -0.77 -14.41
C LYS A 97 -20.73 -1.57 -13.21
N GLN A 98 -20.78 -2.89 -13.30
CA GLN A 98 -21.06 -3.76 -12.17
C GLN A 98 -19.77 -4.26 -11.48
N ALA A 99 -18.61 -4.00 -12.06
CA ALA A 99 -17.34 -4.33 -11.45
C ALA A 99 -17.02 -3.38 -10.29
N TYR A 100 -17.04 -3.90 -9.08
CA TYR A 100 -16.50 -3.21 -7.91
C TYR A 100 -14.99 -3.47 -7.84
N THR A 101 -14.24 -2.81 -8.72
CA THR A 101 -12.83 -3.07 -8.99
C THR A 101 -11.96 -2.93 -7.75
N GLN A 102 -11.14 -3.93 -7.48
CA GLN A 102 -10.24 -4.00 -6.35
C GLN A 102 -8.79 -4.30 -6.72
N GLY A 103 -8.55 -4.79 -7.92
CA GLY A 103 -7.21 -5.01 -8.45
C GLY A 103 -7.22 -5.12 -9.96
N LEU A 104 -6.17 -4.61 -10.61
CA LEU A 104 -5.94 -4.66 -12.05
C LEU A 104 -4.48 -4.98 -12.33
N GLU A 105 -4.20 -5.85 -13.29
CA GLU A 105 -2.85 -6.07 -13.81
C GLU A 105 -2.89 -6.60 -15.25
N PHE A 106 -1.93 -6.20 -16.08
CA PHE A 106 -1.78 -6.68 -17.44
C PHE A 106 -0.84 -7.89 -17.52
N ASP A 107 -1.23 -8.88 -18.35
CA ASP A 107 -0.35 -9.88 -18.94
C ASP A 107 -0.44 -9.77 -20.47
N GLY A 108 0.55 -9.14 -21.09
CA GLY A 108 0.50 -8.80 -22.52
C GLY A 108 -0.72 -7.94 -22.85
N GLU A 109 -1.59 -8.45 -23.73
CA GLU A 109 -2.84 -7.78 -24.16
C GLU A 109 -4.05 -8.15 -23.26
N HIS A 110 -3.89 -9.02 -22.29
CA HIS A 110 -4.97 -9.40 -21.38
C HIS A 110 -4.95 -8.55 -20.11
N LEU A 111 -6.10 -8.03 -19.72
CA LEU A 111 -6.28 -7.36 -18.44
C LEU A 111 -6.92 -8.33 -17.46
N TYR A 112 -6.27 -8.54 -16.32
CA TYR A 112 -6.85 -9.29 -15.21
C TYR A 112 -7.44 -8.32 -14.21
N GLU A 113 -8.65 -8.64 -13.73
CA GLU A 113 -9.40 -7.81 -12.80
C GLU A 113 -9.94 -8.64 -11.64
N SER A 114 -9.72 -8.15 -10.43
CA SER A 114 -10.37 -8.63 -9.22
C SER A 114 -11.48 -7.68 -8.80
N THR A 115 -12.65 -8.21 -8.49
CA THR A 115 -13.81 -7.43 -8.06
C THR A 115 -14.26 -7.82 -6.66
N GLY A 116 -14.76 -6.83 -5.90
CA GLY A 116 -15.31 -7.00 -4.56
C GLY A 116 -16.83 -7.17 -4.53
N LEU A 117 -17.38 -7.15 -3.32
CA LEU A 117 -18.75 -7.33 -2.87
C LEU A 117 -19.11 -8.80 -2.64
N LYS A 118 -19.46 -9.13 -1.38
CA LYS A 118 -19.91 -10.50 -0.99
C LYS A 118 -21.06 -10.98 -1.86
N GLY A 119 -20.91 -12.18 -2.40
CA GLY A 119 -21.87 -12.79 -3.35
C GLY A 119 -21.79 -12.26 -4.78
N LYS A 120 -20.81 -11.38 -5.09
CA LYS A 120 -20.57 -10.82 -6.45
C LYS A 120 -19.09 -10.72 -6.79
N SER A 121 -18.20 -11.06 -5.84
CA SER A 121 -16.75 -11.01 -6.03
C SER A 121 -16.31 -11.99 -7.11
N SER A 122 -15.39 -11.58 -7.97
CA SER A 122 -14.90 -12.40 -9.06
C SER A 122 -13.44 -12.11 -9.40
N LEU A 123 -12.79 -13.08 -10.02
CA LEU A 123 -11.54 -12.95 -10.76
C LEU A 123 -11.86 -13.03 -12.25
N ARG A 124 -11.39 -12.06 -13.05
CA ARG A 124 -11.74 -11.92 -14.45
C ARG A 124 -10.49 -11.79 -15.33
N ARG A 125 -10.57 -12.32 -16.53
CA ARG A 125 -9.73 -11.93 -17.67
C ARG A 125 -10.60 -11.14 -18.64
N VAL A 126 -10.17 -9.93 -18.97
CA VAL A 126 -10.98 -8.94 -19.70
C VAL A 126 -10.23 -8.49 -20.94
N ASN A 127 -10.93 -8.41 -22.05
CA ASN A 127 -10.44 -7.69 -23.22
C ASN A 127 -10.61 -6.18 -22.96
N TYR A 128 -9.53 -5.49 -22.64
CA TYR A 128 -9.60 -4.09 -22.24
C TYR A 128 -10.11 -3.15 -23.34
N LYS A 129 -9.96 -3.54 -24.64
CA LYS A 129 -10.41 -2.71 -25.79
C LYS A 129 -11.94 -2.71 -25.94
N THR A 130 -12.57 -3.84 -25.63
CA THR A 130 -14.02 -4.03 -25.80
C THR A 130 -14.80 -4.04 -24.48
N GLY A 131 -14.11 -4.19 -23.35
CA GLY A 131 -14.72 -4.43 -22.03
C GLY A 131 -15.32 -5.82 -21.87
N ALA A 132 -15.16 -6.72 -22.86
CA ALA A 132 -15.72 -8.06 -22.80
C ALA A 132 -14.97 -8.93 -21.80
N ILE A 133 -15.73 -9.59 -20.91
CA ILE A 133 -15.20 -10.60 -19.99
C ILE A 133 -14.95 -11.88 -20.78
N GLU A 134 -13.69 -12.27 -20.98
CA GLU A 134 -13.30 -13.48 -21.70
C GLU A 134 -13.40 -14.73 -20.83
N LYS A 135 -13.08 -14.56 -19.54
CA LYS A 135 -13.17 -15.61 -18.52
C LYS A 135 -13.45 -15.02 -17.15
N GLN A 136 -14.26 -15.68 -16.36
CA GLN A 136 -14.60 -15.28 -15.00
C GLN A 136 -14.67 -16.48 -14.07
N ILE A 137 -14.16 -16.29 -12.86
CA ILE A 137 -14.29 -17.20 -11.72
C ILE A 137 -14.99 -16.41 -10.62
N ASP A 138 -16.14 -16.87 -10.19
CA ASP A 138 -16.86 -16.28 -9.06
C ASP A 138 -16.30 -16.84 -7.76
N LEU A 139 -16.08 -15.96 -6.78
CA LEU A 139 -15.69 -16.35 -5.44
C LEU A 139 -16.94 -16.86 -4.69
N ASP A 140 -16.69 -17.73 -3.70
CA ASP A 140 -17.76 -18.08 -2.75
C ASP A 140 -18.37 -16.82 -2.12
N ALA A 141 -19.68 -16.84 -1.88
CA ALA A 141 -20.44 -15.67 -1.41
C ALA A 141 -19.98 -15.10 -0.06
N THR A 142 -19.19 -15.85 0.70
CA THR A 142 -18.58 -15.41 1.96
C THR A 142 -17.40 -14.47 1.77
N TYR A 143 -16.74 -14.52 0.62
CA TYR A 143 -15.54 -13.72 0.35
C TYR A 143 -15.86 -12.37 -0.30
N PHE A 144 -15.10 -11.38 0.13
CA PHE A 144 -15.01 -10.11 -0.56
C PHE A 144 -13.65 -10.06 -1.27
N GLY A 145 -13.62 -10.18 -2.61
CA GLY A 145 -12.40 -10.15 -3.42
C GLY A 145 -11.72 -8.77 -3.35
N GLU A 146 -10.40 -8.79 -3.29
CA GLU A 146 -9.54 -7.61 -3.16
C GLU A 146 -8.42 -7.63 -4.21
N GLY A 147 -7.28 -6.99 -3.97
CA GLY A 147 -6.17 -6.87 -4.90
C GLY A 147 -5.71 -8.19 -5.51
N LEU A 148 -5.18 -8.12 -6.70
CA LEU A 148 -4.56 -9.26 -7.39
C LEU A 148 -3.17 -8.89 -7.89
N THR A 149 -2.36 -9.93 -8.17
CA THR A 149 -1.10 -9.76 -8.91
C THR A 149 -0.71 -11.04 -9.67
N LEU A 150 0.06 -10.87 -10.73
CA LEU A 150 0.50 -11.94 -11.63
C LEU A 150 2.00 -12.19 -11.43
N ILE A 151 2.37 -13.38 -10.99
CA ILE A 151 3.78 -13.74 -10.77
C ILE A 151 4.04 -15.22 -11.04
N ASN A 152 5.13 -15.54 -11.72
CA ASN A 152 5.59 -16.91 -11.96
C ASN A 152 4.51 -17.85 -12.54
N GLY A 153 3.69 -17.35 -13.48
CA GLY A 153 2.61 -18.12 -14.10
C GLY A 153 1.41 -18.36 -13.19
N LYS A 154 1.27 -17.57 -12.13
CA LYS A 154 0.17 -17.64 -11.18
C LYS A 154 -0.54 -16.29 -11.05
N ILE A 155 -1.82 -16.36 -10.68
CA ILE A 155 -2.60 -15.22 -10.20
C ILE A 155 -2.74 -15.36 -8.69
N ILE A 156 -2.38 -14.33 -7.95
CA ILE A 156 -2.61 -14.26 -6.51
C ILE A 156 -3.71 -13.23 -6.28
N GLN A 157 -4.80 -13.62 -5.61
CA GLN A 157 -5.93 -12.75 -5.29
C GLN A 157 -6.14 -12.70 -3.78
N LEU A 158 -6.32 -11.53 -3.23
CA LEU A 158 -6.62 -11.30 -1.82
C LEU A 158 -8.13 -11.29 -1.56
N THR A 159 -8.50 -11.46 -0.29
CA THR A 159 -9.82 -11.14 0.25
C THR A 159 -9.72 -10.11 1.36
N TRP A 160 -10.81 -9.40 1.67
CA TRP A 160 -10.81 -8.29 2.62
C TRP A 160 -10.55 -8.75 4.07
N GLN A 161 -11.56 -9.30 4.74
CA GLN A 161 -11.53 -9.59 6.18
C GLN A 161 -11.51 -11.09 6.51
N GLU A 162 -11.58 -11.91 5.48
CA GLU A 162 -11.66 -13.37 5.63
C GLU A 162 -10.30 -14.01 5.91
N ASN A 163 -9.23 -13.18 6.04
CA ASN A 163 -7.84 -13.62 6.30
C ASN A 163 -7.37 -14.71 5.31
N THR A 164 -7.84 -14.62 4.06
CA THR A 164 -7.62 -15.64 3.05
C THR A 164 -7.18 -15.00 1.74
N GLY A 165 -6.19 -15.59 1.08
CA GLY A 165 -5.85 -15.30 -0.31
C GLY A 165 -5.91 -16.59 -1.14
N PHE A 166 -6.10 -16.46 -2.44
CA PHE A 166 -6.20 -17.54 -3.39
C PHE A 166 -5.08 -17.49 -4.41
N ILE A 167 -4.65 -18.64 -4.87
CA ILE A 167 -3.67 -18.81 -5.94
C ILE A 167 -4.31 -19.62 -7.06
N TYR A 168 -4.24 -19.07 -8.26
CA TYR A 168 -4.75 -19.69 -9.47
C TYR A 168 -3.62 -19.88 -10.47
N ASP A 169 -3.74 -20.87 -11.32
CA ASP A 169 -2.91 -20.98 -12.52
C ASP A 169 -3.28 -19.86 -13.51
N LEU A 170 -2.29 -19.19 -14.08
CA LEU A 170 -2.51 -17.99 -14.91
C LEU A 170 -3.28 -18.31 -16.20
N GLU A 171 -2.95 -19.41 -16.88
CA GLU A 171 -3.52 -19.76 -18.19
C GLU A 171 -4.96 -20.30 -18.03
N SER A 172 -5.11 -21.30 -17.16
CA SER A 172 -6.39 -21.96 -16.94
C SER A 172 -7.31 -21.21 -15.96
N MET A 173 -6.79 -20.26 -15.18
CA MET A 173 -7.48 -19.61 -14.06
C MET A 173 -8.10 -20.61 -13.07
N ALA A 174 -7.61 -21.86 -13.04
CA ALA A 174 -8.06 -22.85 -12.07
C ALA A 174 -7.44 -22.56 -10.70
N MET A 175 -8.26 -22.58 -9.64
CA MET A 175 -7.77 -22.41 -8.28
C MET A 175 -6.91 -23.61 -7.89
N GLU A 176 -5.68 -23.33 -7.43
CA GLU A 176 -4.75 -24.35 -6.98
C GLU A 176 -4.74 -24.55 -5.47
N ARG A 177 -4.73 -23.42 -4.74
CA ARG A 177 -4.70 -23.43 -3.27
C ARG A 177 -5.12 -22.07 -2.69
N SER A 178 -5.37 -22.06 -1.41
CA SER A 178 -5.52 -20.85 -0.60
C SER A 178 -4.32 -20.69 0.36
N PHE A 179 -4.18 -19.48 0.92
CA PHE A 179 -3.23 -19.17 2.00
C PHE A 179 -3.89 -18.21 2.99
N THR A 180 -3.33 -18.13 4.19
CA THR A 180 -3.76 -17.19 5.22
C THR A 180 -2.74 -16.07 5.40
N TYR A 181 -3.20 -14.88 5.75
CA TYR A 181 -2.33 -13.77 6.11
C TYR A 181 -1.64 -14.05 7.45
N ASP A 182 -0.48 -13.48 7.65
CA ASP A 182 0.36 -13.77 8.82
C ASP A 182 0.19 -12.68 9.90
N GLN A 183 0.60 -11.46 9.63
CA GLN A 183 0.61 -10.35 10.59
C GLN A 183 -0.50 -9.32 10.33
N SER A 184 -0.77 -9.02 9.07
CA SER A 184 -1.86 -8.13 8.67
C SER A 184 -3.23 -8.79 8.91
N LYS A 185 -4.28 -7.97 9.04
CA LYS A 185 -5.64 -8.47 9.34
C LYS A 185 -6.54 -8.47 8.12
N GLU A 186 -6.22 -7.65 7.14
CA GLU A 186 -7.02 -7.46 5.93
C GLU A 186 -6.12 -7.54 4.70
N GLY A 187 -6.69 -7.92 3.56
CA GLY A 187 -6.08 -7.76 2.25
C GLY A 187 -6.77 -6.64 1.51
N TRP A 188 -6.01 -5.71 0.92
CA TRP A 188 -6.52 -4.63 0.09
C TRP A 188 -5.86 -4.67 -1.29
N GLY A 189 -4.84 -3.91 -1.58
CA GLY A 189 -4.11 -3.95 -2.84
C GLY A 189 -2.98 -4.96 -2.85
N LEU A 190 -2.58 -5.40 -4.04
CA LEU A 190 -1.46 -6.33 -4.23
C LEU A 190 -0.76 -6.04 -5.56
N CYS A 191 0.56 -5.96 -5.55
CA CYS A 191 1.40 -5.95 -6.75
C CYS A 191 2.72 -6.70 -6.49
N ASN A 192 3.59 -6.81 -7.50
CA ASN A 192 4.88 -7.46 -7.35
C ASN A 192 5.97 -6.76 -8.17
N ASP A 193 7.24 -7.00 -7.82
CA ASP A 193 8.41 -6.52 -8.55
C ASP A 193 9.11 -7.62 -9.38
N GLY A 194 8.46 -8.78 -9.52
CA GLY A 194 9.01 -9.99 -10.12
C GLY A 194 9.75 -10.90 -9.13
N THR A 195 9.97 -10.46 -7.89
CA THR A 195 10.70 -11.20 -6.85
C THR A 195 9.89 -11.33 -5.57
N VAL A 196 9.34 -10.24 -5.08
CA VAL A 196 8.51 -10.16 -3.87
C VAL A 196 7.15 -9.55 -4.18
N LEU A 197 6.20 -9.77 -3.28
CA LEU A 197 4.88 -9.16 -3.36
C LEU A 197 4.83 -7.95 -2.41
N TYR A 198 4.04 -6.95 -2.79
CA TYR A 198 3.68 -5.80 -1.98
C TYR A 198 2.18 -5.79 -1.74
N LYS A 199 1.78 -5.80 -0.47
CA LYS A 199 0.38 -5.91 -0.04
C LYS A 199 0.00 -4.74 0.85
N SER A 200 -1.06 -4.02 0.53
CA SER A 200 -1.70 -3.07 1.44
C SER A 200 -2.77 -3.77 2.29
N ASP A 201 -3.12 -3.17 3.44
CA ASP A 201 -4.07 -3.69 4.41
C ASP A 201 -5.05 -2.61 4.92
N GLY A 202 -5.16 -1.50 4.19
CA GLY A 202 -5.99 -0.36 4.58
C GLY A 202 -5.41 0.53 5.68
N THR A 203 -4.31 0.14 6.31
CA THR A 203 -3.54 0.97 7.24
C THR A 203 -2.56 1.88 6.49
N SER A 204 -1.52 2.36 7.16
CA SER A 204 -0.38 3.04 6.54
C SER A 204 0.67 2.09 5.98
N LYS A 205 0.53 0.79 6.21
CA LYS A 205 1.54 -0.20 5.88
C LYS A 205 1.36 -0.73 4.47
N ILE A 206 2.49 -0.95 3.81
CA ILE A 206 2.61 -1.83 2.65
C ILE A 206 3.57 -2.94 3.08
N TRP A 207 3.05 -4.14 3.16
CA TRP A 207 3.77 -5.34 3.54
C TRP A 207 4.55 -5.91 2.38
N THR A 208 5.77 -6.38 2.64
CA THR A 208 6.55 -7.18 1.70
C THR A 208 6.33 -8.64 2.03
N LEU A 209 5.94 -9.43 1.02
CA LEU A 209 5.72 -10.87 1.16
C LEU A 209 6.69 -11.65 0.29
N GLU A 210 7.11 -12.80 0.80
CA GLU A 210 7.83 -13.79 0.00
C GLU A 210 6.88 -14.39 -1.07
N ALA A 211 7.25 -14.33 -2.35
CA ALA A 211 6.37 -14.75 -3.44
C ALA A 211 6.00 -16.25 -3.39
N ALA A 212 6.91 -17.12 -2.93
CA ALA A 212 6.68 -18.56 -2.90
C ALA A 212 5.71 -18.99 -1.78
N THR A 213 5.79 -18.37 -0.61
CA THR A 213 5.05 -18.76 0.60
C THR A 213 3.92 -17.82 0.98
N GLN A 214 3.91 -16.62 0.42
CA GLN A 214 3.03 -15.48 0.75
C GLN A 214 3.18 -15.00 2.20
N LYS A 215 4.27 -15.35 2.88
CA LYS A 215 4.58 -14.88 4.24
C LYS A 215 5.00 -13.43 4.25
N GLU A 216 4.44 -12.67 5.17
CA GLU A 216 4.79 -11.28 5.42
C GLU A 216 6.13 -11.20 6.14
N THR A 217 7.14 -10.57 5.52
CA THR A 217 8.52 -10.49 6.04
C THR A 217 8.86 -9.16 6.67
N SER A 218 8.34 -8.07 6.10
CA SER A 218 8.59 -6.70 6.56
C SER A 218 7.49 -5.78 6.08
N TYR A 219 7.57 -4.51 6.42
CA TYR A 219 6.69 -3.46 5.88
C TYR A 219 7.37 -2.11 5.83
N ILE A 220 6.87 -1.24 4.97
CA ILE A 220 7.10 0.20 4.98
C ILE A 220 5.83 0.93 5.43
N GLU A 221 5.96 2.15 5.98
CA GLU A 221 4.82 3.02 6.28
C GLU A 221 4.79 4.21 5.33
N VAL A 222 3.68 4.38 4.65
CA VAL A 222 3.50 5.41 3.61
C VAL A 222 3.44 6.80 4.24
N THR A 223 4.41 7.66 3.91
CA THR A 223 4.67 8.87 4.68
C THR A 223 4.93 10.07 3.79
N THR A 224 4.18 11.14 3.97
CA THR A 224 4.44 12.44 3.36
C THR A 224 5.32 13.31 4.27
N HIS A 225 5.65 14.51 3.83
CA HIS A 225 6.34 15.52 4.65
C HIS A 225 5.47 16.09 5.80
N LYS A 226 4.18 15.75 5.86
CA LYS A 226 3.25 16.26 6.87
C LYS A 226 2.66 15.19 7.76
N THR A 227 2.46 13.98 7.23
CA THR A 227 1.73 12.93 7.94
C THR A 227 2.02 11.55 7.39
N ILE A 228 1.75 10.54 8.18
CA ILE A 228 1.65 9.15 7.78
C ILE A 228 0.29 8.97 7.11
N LEU A 229 0.25 8.42 5.89
CA LEU A 229 -0.99 8.16 5.16
C LEU A 229 -1.56 6.80 5.53
N THR A 230 -2.87 6.75 5.68
CA THR A 230 -3.64 5.52 5.88
C THR A 230 -4.60 5.27 4.71
N LYS A 231 -5.28 4.14 4.72
CA LYS A 231 -6.22 3.73 3.66
C LYS A 231 -5.53 3.60 2.30
N ILE A 232 -4.31 3.08 2.31
CA ILE A 232 -3.62 2.66 1.11
C ILE A 232 -4.37 1.46 0.56
N ASN A 233 -4.74 1.52 -0.72
CA ASN A 233 -5.60 0.53 -1.36
C ASN A 233 -4.85 -0.16 -2.51
N GLU A 234 -5.43 -0.23 -3.67
CA GLU A 234 -4.92 -0.93 -4.82
C GLU A 234 -3.53 -0.44 -5.22
N LEU A 235 -2.66 -1.36 -5.64
CA LEU A 235 -1.23 -1.15 -5.84
C LEU A 235 -0.80 -1.56 -7.23
N GLU A 236 0.16 -0.81 -7.79
CA GLU A 236 0.84 -1.16 -9.03
C GLU A 236 2.34 -0.91 -8.92
N TRP A 237 3.15 -1.82 -9.47
CA TRP A 237 4.61 -1.70 -9.51
C TRP A 237 5.09 -1.28 -10.88
N VAL A 238 5.78 -0.14 -10.96
CA VAL A 238 6.36 0.32 -12.24
C VAL A 238 7.81 0.77 -12.04
N LYS A 239 8.74 0.02 -12.63
CA LYS A 239 10.16 0.42 -12.74
C LYS A 239 10.80 0.86 -11.42
N GLY A 240 10.59 0.11 -10.35
CA GLY A 240 11.21 0.40 -9.05
C GLY A 240 10.41 1.35 -8.17
N THR A 241 9.15 1.62 -8.50
CA THR A 241 8.28 2.55 -7.80
C THR A 241 6.91 1.94 -7.58
N LEU A 242 6.33 2.13 -6.41
CA LEU A 242 4.96 1.75 -6.11
C LEU A 242 4.00 2.91 -6.41
N TYR A 243 2.90 2.59 -7.05
CA TYR A 243 1.75 3.47 -7.26
C TYR A 243 0.59 2.92 -6.44
N ALA A 244 -0.09 3.76 -5.69
CA ALA A 244 -1.15 3.32 -4.80
C ALA A 244 -2.39 4.19 -4.88
N ASN A 245 -3.54 3.57 -5.09
CA ASN A 245 -4.81 4.22 -4.82
C ASN A 245 -4.99 4.48 -3.33
N THR A 246 -5.72 5.54 -2.99
CA THR A 246 -6.06 5.84 -1.61
C THR A 246 -7.58 5.88 -1.44
N TYR A 247 -8.10 5.17 -0.44
CA TYR A 247 -9.54 5.20 -0.13
C TYR A 247 -9.88 6.43 0.73
N GLN A 248 -9.84 7.62 0.10
CA GLN A 248 -10.06 8.91 0.77
C GLN A 248 -11.29 9.68 0.25
N GLY A 249 -12.38 8.97 0.03
CA GLY A 249 -13.66 9.58 -0.30
C GLY A 249 -13.70 10.24 -1.68
N GLN A 250 -13.77 11.58 -1.74
CA GLN A 250 -13.99 12.29 -3.01
C GLN A 250 -12.72 12.71 -3.76
N LYS A 251 -11.55 12.27 -3.31
CA LYS A 251 -10.28 12.62 -3.97
C LYS A 251 -9.81 11.46 -4.84
N ASP A 252 -9.91 11.66 -6.15
CA ASP A 252 -9.41 10.70 -7.13
C ASP A 252 -7.89 10.90 -7.31
N VAL A 253 -7.10 10.36 -6.36
CA VAL A 253 -5.65 10.52 -6.33
C VAL A 253 -4.94 9.17 -6.21
N VAL A 254 -3.78 9.08 -6.85
CA VAL A 254 -2.82 8.00 -6.68
C VAL A 254 -1.54 8.60 -6.11
N VAL A 255 -0.92 7.91 -5.15
CA VAL A 255 0.37 8.31 -4.58
C VAL A 255 1.50 7.48 -5.17
N ILE A 256 2.64 8.14 -5.42
CA ILE A 256 3.88 7.53 -5.90
C ILE A 256 4.79 7.34 -4.69
N ILE A 257 5.17 6.09 -4.41
CA ILE A 257 5.82 5.70 -3.16
C ILE A 257 7.18 5.07 -3.45
N ASN A 258 8.18 5.48 -2.69
CA ASN A 258 9.48 4.83 -2.68
C ASN A 258 9.39 3.52 -1.87
N PRO A 259 9.60 2.35 -2.50
CA PRO A 259 9.46 1.06 -1.82
C PRO A 259 10.54 0.78 -0.77
N LYS A 260 11.63 1.55 -0.76
CA LYS A 260 12.73 1.33 0.18
C LYS A 260 12.43 1.87 1.58
N ASN A 261 11.68 2.97 1.68
CA ASN A 261 11.47 3.65 2.96
C ASN A 261 10.05 4.15 3.21
N GLY A 262 9.12 4.06 2.24
CA GLY A 262 7.74 4.51 2.36
C GLY A 262 7.52 6.00 2.07
N ALA A 263 8.52 6.72 1.58
CA ALA A 263 8.37 8.12 1.20
C ALA A 263 7.37 8.30 0.06
N VAL A 264 6.44 9.22 0.20
CA VAL A 264 5.59 9.68 -0.90
C VAL A 264 6.35 10.71 -1.71
N ASP A 265 6.82 10.31 -2.88
CA ASP A 265 7.61 11.14 -3.80
C ASP A 265 6.72 11.96 -4.75
N GLY A 266 5.50 11.49 -4.99
CA GLY A 266 4.55 12.16 -5.88
C GLY A 266 3.09 11.91 -5.53
N ILE A 267 2.23 12.80 -6.03
CA ILE A 267 0.78 12.68 -5.98
C ILE A 267 0.26 12.96 -7.39
N ILE A 268 -0.52 12.03 -7.93
CA ILE A 268 -1.18 12.15 -9.22
C ILE A 268 -2.64 12.51 -8.97
N ASP A 269 -3.07 13.61 -9.56
CA ASP A 269 -4.44 14.11 -9.49
C ASP A 269 -5.22 13.65 -10.73
N PHE A 270 -6.18 12.74 -10.53
CA PHE A 270 -7.09 12.23 -11.56
C PHE A 270 -8.47 12.91 -11.53
N ALA A 271 -8.57 14.05 -10.88
CA ALA A 271 -9.81 14.82 -10.85
C ALA A 271 -10.39 15.02 -12.26
N GLY A 272 -11.70 14.79 -12.38
CA GLY A 272 -12.44 14.90 -13.65
C GLY A 272 -12.68 13.58 -14.37
N LEU A 273 -11.93 12.49 -14.13
CA LEU A 273 -12.22 11.19 -14.74
C LEU A 273 -13.57 10.64 -14.30
N ARG A 274 -13.91 10.74 -13.02
CA ARG A 274 -15.20 10.31 -12.47
C ARG A 274 -16.40 10.97 -13.16
N ASN A 275 -16.25 12.20 -13.63
CA ASN A 275 -17.32 12.91 -14.35
C ASN A 275 -17.52 12.41 -15.80
N LYS A 276 -16.58 11.60 -16.32
CA LYS A 276 -16.62 11.07 -17.68
C LYS A 276 -17.28 9.69 -17.76
N VAL A 277 -17.58 9.06 -16.62
CA VAL A 277 -18.27 7.77 -16.55
C VAL A 277 -19.77 7.97 -16.36
N GLU A 278 -20.54 6.91 -16.61
CA GLU A 278 -21.98 6.91 -16.39
C GLU A 278 -22.28 7.16 -14.90
N GLN A 279 -23.10 8.15 -14.61
CA GLN A 279 -23.48 8.52 -13.24
C GLN A 279 -24.62 7.63 -12.77
N ILE A 280 -24.29 6.55 -12.09
CA ILE A 280 -25.23 5.54 -11.59
C ILE A 280 -25.30 5.53 -10.06
N GLN A 281 -26.39 4.99 -9.52
CA GLN A 281 -26.46 4.71 -8.10
C GLN A 281 -25.41 3.63 -7.74
N GLY A 282 -24.56 3.92 -6.74
CA GLY A 282 -23.46 3.03 -6.34
C GLY A 282 -22.13 3.31 -7.02
N LEU A 283 -22.04 4.36 -7.86
CA LEU A 283 -20.75 4.86 -8.34
C LEU A 283 -19.87 5.25 -7.15
N ASP A 284 -18.65 4.67 -7.08
CA ASP A 284 -17.78 4.84 -5.93
C ASP A 284 -16.39 5.36 -6.35
N VAL A 285 -15.41 5.28 -5.50
CA VAL A 285 -14.10 5.90 -5.65
C VAL A 285 -13.30 5.32 -6.83
N LEU A 286 -12.36 6.13 -7.32
CA LEU A 286 -11.25 5.68 -8.15
C LEU A 286 -10.52 4.54 -7.43
N ASN A 287 -10.43 3.38 -8.06
CA ASN A 287 -9.69 2.21 -7.60
C ASN A 287 -9.43 1.27 -8.77
N GLY A 288 -8.17 0.96 -8.98
CA GLY A 288 -7.69 0.21 -10.13
C GLY A 288 -6.71 1.04 -10.96
N ILE A 289 -5.44 0.65 -10.88
CA ILE A 289 -4.36 1.22 -11.67
C ILE A 289 -3.50 0.07 -12.20
N ALA A 290 -3.32 0.01 -13.52
CA ALA A 290 -2.46 -0.97 -14.17
C ALA A 290 -1.54 -0.29 -15.18
N TYR A 291 -0.30 -0.74 -15.29
CA TYR A 291 0.67 -0.23 -16.24
C TYR A 291 0.83 -1.19 -17.42
N HIS A 292 0.67 -0.69 -18.65
CA HIS A 292 0.92 -1.48 -19.85
C HIS A 292 2.36 -1.24 -20.34
N PRO A 293 3.25 -2.22 -20.22
CA PRO A 293 4.69 -2.01 -20.43
C PRO A 293 5.08 -1.65 -21.86
N GLU A 294 4.41 -2.23 -22.87
CA GLU A 294 4.68 -1.95 -24.29
C GLU A 294 4.17 -0.56 -24.69
N ARG A 295 2.98 -0.19 -24.22
CA ARG A 295 2.36 1.13 -24.49
C ARG A 295 2.98 2.23 -23.63
N LYS A 296 3.60 1.89 -22.51
CA LYS A 296 4.18 2.82 -21.53
C LYS A 296 3.16 3.81 -20.97
N THR A 297 1.92 3.35 -20.81
CA THR A 297 0.77 4.10 -20.33
C THR A 297 0.15 3.43 -19.11
N PHE A 298 -0.58 4.21 -18.33
CA PHE A 298 -1.39 3.71 -17.22
C PHE A 298 -2.84 3.54 -17.64
N PHE A 299 -3.49 2.54 -17.09
CA PHE A 299 -4.91 2.30 -17.24
C PHE A 299 -5.58 2.48 -15.88
N ILE A 300 -6.59 3.32 -15.82
CA ILE A 300 -7.23 3.80 -14.60
C ILE A 300 -8.73 3.55 -14.69
N THR A 301 -9.29 3.00 -13.64
CA THR A 301 -10.75 2.88 -13.49
C THR A 301 -11.17 3.15 -12.03
N GLY A 302 -12.40 2.83 -11.69
CA GLY A 302 -12.93 2.94 -10.34
C GLY A 302 -14.05 1.94 -10.08
N LYS A 303 -14.46 1.86 -8.83
CA LYS A 303 -15.53 0.99 -8.38
C LYS A 303 -16.86 1.38 -9.03
N ASN A 304 -17.42 0.45 -9.81
CA ASN A 304 -18.63 0.66 -10.63
C ASN A 304 -18.49 1.74 -11.72
N TRP A 305 -17.28 1.97 -12.22
CA TRP A 305 -17.07 2.88 -13.34
C TRP A 305 -17.38 2.17 -14.65
N SER A 306 -18.03 2.90 -15.60
CA SER A 306 -18.38 2.39 -16.93
C SER A 306 -17.25 2.52 -17.95
N LYS A 307 -16.07 3.05 -17.55
CA LYS A 307 -14.92 3.25 -18.43
C LYS A 307 -13.61 2.90 -17.76
N LEU A 308 -12.71 2.40 -18.61
CA LEU A 308 -11.28 2.26 -18.35
C LEU A 308 -10.55 3.34 -19.14
N PHE A 309 -9.72 4.13 -18.50
CA PHE A 309 -9.01 5.26 -19.10
C PHE A 309 -7.52 4.94 -19.28
N GLU A 310 -7.04 5.06 -20.51
CA GLU A 310 -5.61 5.04 -20.79
C GLU A 310 -5.04 6.44 -20.71
N VAL A 311 -3.99 6.62 -19.91
CA VAL A 311 -3.40 7.93 -19.62
C VAL A 311 -1.88 7.92 -19.64
N THR A 312 -1.28 9.07 -19.91
CA THR A 312 0.12 9.37 -19.58
C THR A 312 0.18 10.37 -18.43
N LEU A 313 1.27 10.32 -17.66
CA LEU A 313 1.47 11.21 -16.52
C LEU A 313 2.33 12.42 -16.89
N GLN A 314 1.99 13.58 -16.35
CA GLN A 314 2.72 14.83 -16.54
C GLN A 314 2.99 15.48 -15.18
N LYS A 315 4.23 15.90 -14.93
CA LYS A 315 4.58 16.69 -13.74
C LYS A 315 4.03 18.10 -13.91
N LYS A 316 3.34 18.59 -12.87
CA LYS A 316 2.83 19.98 -12.80
C LYS A 316 3.94 20.97 -12.52
#